data_72184649f3a7be7baa9af335cc7b3ca2
#
_entry.id   72184649f3a7be7baa9af335cc7b3ca2
#
_cell.length_a   1.000
_cell.length_b   1.000
_cell.length_c   1.000
_cell.angle_alpha   90.00
_cell.angle_beta   90.00
_cell.angle_gamma   90.00
#
_symmetry.space_group_name_H-M   'P 1'
#
loop_
_entity.id
_entity.type
_entity.pdbx_description
1 polymer ?
#
loop_
_entity_poly.entity_id
_entity_poly.type
_entity_poly.pdbx_seq_one_letter_code
_entity_poly.pdbx_strand_id
1 'polypeptide(L)'
;MKHFATVMKHASTTVVRSACLAVILAAGATAAHAGKSNDTLVYASDNEVDNISPYHNNMREGVVLAALGWDTLIFRDVDTGAYKPGLALTWKWESPTALVLTLRQGVTFHNGDKFTADDVVYTFNVVTGPDAKIATRQNTDWIKNVEKIGEYEVRLNLNAAFPAALEYLAGPTPIYPGAYFAKVGVEGFSKAPVGTGPYKITAVIPGQGVDLVKNTAYYKDAPSGQPKIGKINFRVIRDPEARTAQLMTGAVDWIWRVPADQAESMKGMPNVSVLSGETMRVGFLTINSNGTTPETLPFKDVRVRQAVNYAINRKGLSDSLVRGGSQPVFAPCFRTQLGCETSKVVKYPYDPAKAKALLAEAGYPNGFDTDLWAYREREYAEAMVGDLRKVGIRARLHFVQYPALRNETRSGRAGLSFQAWGSFSINDASAFVGNYFKGGADDTVKDPQTMEMVQIADTTVDVAERKAKYAQALQRISEQAFWAPMFSYSTNYAFTSDLKFDAQPDELPRFVRASWK
;
A
#
# COMPACT_ATOMS: atom_id res chain seq x y z
N MET A 1 18.74 -75.24 40.34
CA MET A 1 19.72 -75.60 41.39
C MET A 1 20.02 -74.29 42.14
N LYS A 2 19.58 -74.37 43.40
CA LYS A 2 20.26 -73.94 44.61
C LYS A 2 20.67 -72.46 44.67
N HIS A 3 20.08 -71.74 45.45
CA HIS A 3 20.00 -71.58 46.92
C HIS A 3 20.60 -70.21 47.32
N PHE A 4 19.90 -69.50 48.04
CA PHE A 4 19.78 -69.09 49.45
C PHE A 4 20.38 -67.68 49.62
N ALA A 5 19.78 -66.81 50.14
CA ALA A 5 18.98 -66.47 51.33
C ALA A 5 19.70 -65.33 52.11
N THR A 6 18.95 -64.34 52.40
CA THR A 6 18.78 -63.63 53.67
C THR A 6 20.04 -63.16 54.45
N VAL A 7 20.12 -61.87 54.80
CA VAL A 7 20.05 -61.41 56.19
C VAL A 7 19.76 -59.86 56.20
N MET A 8 18.69 -59.49 56.89
CA MET A 8 18.39 -58.15 57.42
C MET A 8 19.42 -57.76 58.50
N LYS A 9 19.76 -56.49 58.61
CA LYS A 9 19.81 -55.82 59.94
C LYS A 9 19.73 -54.31 59.79
N HIS A 10 18.95 -53.76 60.70
CA HIS A 10 18.60 -52.37 60.95
C HIS A 10 19.79 -51.50 61.34
N ALA A 11 19.69 -50.20 61.02
CA ALA A 11 19.89 -49.08 61.98
C ALA A 11 19.62 -47.74 61.25
N SER A 12 18.52 -47.09 61.55
CA SER A 12 18.36 -45.80 62.26
C SER A 12 18.89 -44.54 61.56
N THR A 13 17.93 -43.77 61.07
CA THR A 13 17.73 -42.31 61.22
C THR A 13 18.94 -41.37 61.13
N THR A 14 18.93 -40.53 60.08
CA THR A 14 19.08 -39.11 60.28
C THR A 14 18.38 -38.38 59.07
N VAL A 15 17.28 -37.69 59.37
CA VAL A 15 16.57 -36.81 58.44
C VAL A 15 17.35 -35.50 58.34
N VAL A 16 18.05 -35.31 57.21
CA VAL A 16 18.53 -33.98 56.82
C VAL A 16 17.57 -33.43 55.74
N ARG A 17 16.70 -32.54 56.15
CA ARG A 17 15.88 -31.71 55.26
C ARG A 17 16.79 -30.73 54.53
N SER A 18 17.22 -31.06 53.34
CA SER A 18 17.78 -30.07 52.40
C SER A 18 16.61 -29.43 51.67
N ALA A 19 16.21 -28.28 52.11
CA ALA A 19 15.33 -27.40 51.38
C ALA A 19 16.10 -26.85 50.15
N CYS A 20 15.90 -27.48 48.99
CA CYS A 20 16.28 -26.89 47.70
C CYS A 20 15.36 -25.71 47.45
N LEU A 21 15.80 -24.51 47.79
CA LEU A 21 15.21 -23.26 47.33
C LEU A 21 15.44 -23.19 45.82
N ALA A 22 14.49 -23.63 45.02
CA ALA A 22 14.42 -23.35 43.59
C ALA A 22 14.10 -21.85 43.47
N VAL A 23 15.12 -21.01 43.38
CA VAL A 23 14.98 -19.64 42.92
C VAL A 23 14.67 -19.73 41.43
N ILE A 24 13.36 -19.75 41.10
CA ILE A 24 12.88 -19.47 39.77
C ILE A 24 13.21 -18.00 39.51
N LEU A 25 14.33 -17.75 38.83
CA LEU A 25 14.57 -16.50 38.12
C LEU A 25 13.49 -16.43 37.03
N ALA A 26 12.35 -15.93 37.38
CA ALA A 26 11.43 -15.36 36.42
C ALA A 26 12.15 -14.14 35.84
N ALA A 27 12.92 -14.35 34.78
CA ALA A 27 13.25 -13.27 33.87
C ALA A 27 11.91 -12.75 33.37
N GLY A 28 11.38 -11.77 34.09
CA GLY A 28 10.23 -11.01 33.67
C GLY A 28 10.61 -10.32 32.37
N ALA A 29 10.33 -10.97 31.23
CA ALA A 29 10.10 -10.23 30.02
C ALA A 29 8.97 -9.25 30.40
N THR A 30 9.34 -8.00 30.66
CA THR A 30 8.37 -6.92 30.78
C THR A 30 7.64 -6.90 29.45
N ALA A 31 6.53 -7.62 29.36
CA ALA A 31 5.60 -7.45 28.27
C ALA A 31 5.36 -5.93 28.22
N ALA A 32 5.80 -5.31 27.14
CA ALA A 32 5.51 -3.91 26.91
C ALA A 32 4.00 -3.82 26.87
N HIS A 33 3.38 -3.39 27.99
CA HIS A 33 1.94 -3.25 28.05
C HIS A 33 1.56 -2.14 27.09
N ALA A 34 0.67 -2.44 26.17
CA ALA A 34 0.03 -1.49 25.29
C ALA A 34 -0.73 -0.44 26.10
N GLY A 35 -1.00 0.72 25.52
CA GLY A 35 -1.99 1.63 26.01
C GLY A 35 -1.47 2.92 26.63
N LYS A 36 -2.44 3.73 26.97
CA LYS A 36 -2.30 5.08 27.51
C LYS A 36 -1.42 5.18 28.76
N SER A 37 -1.50 4.20 29.66
CA SER A 37 -0.74 4.19 30.91
C SER A 37 0.77 4.19 30.74
N ASN A 38 1.26 3.64 29.63
CA ASN A 38 2.68 3.53 29.29
C ASN A 38 3.09 4.44 28.13
N ASP A 39 2.18 5.31 27.68
CA ASP A 39 2.34 6.18 26.52
C ASP A 39 2.88 5.41 25.29
N THR A 40 2.35 4.20 25.08
CA THR A 40 2.81 3.27 24.05
C THR A 40 1.63 2.79 23.21
N LEU A 41 1.63 3.13 21.91
CA LEU A 41 0.71 2.61 20.92
C LEU A 41 1.29 1.32 20.33
N VAL A 42 0.63 0.19 20.56
CA VAL A 42 0.94 -1.06 19.88
C VAL A 42 -0.05 -1.25 18.73
N TYR A 43 0.44 -1.20 17.48
CA TYR A 43 -0.38 -1.52 16.33
C TYR A 43 0.05 -2.81 15.65
N ALA A 44 -0.92 -3.60 15.16
CA ALA A 44 -0.64 -4.87 14.54
C ALA A 44 -1.13 -4.94 13.09
N SER A 45 -0.35 -5.64 12.26
CA SER A 45 -0.68 -5.98 10.89
C SER A 45 -0.30 -7.42 10.57
N ASP A 46 -0.81 -7.90 9.44
CA ASP A 46 -0.64 -9.27 8.96
C ASP A 46 0.69 -9.53 8.26
N ASN A 47 1.35 -8.48 7.76
CA ASN A 47 2.56 -8.61 6.97
C ASN A 47 3.78 -8.07 7.71
N GLU A 48 4.87 -8.81 7.58
CA GLU A 48 6.21 -8.36 7.97
C GLU A 48 6.79 -7.44 6.88
N VAL A 49 7.62 -6.50 7.27
CA VAL A 49 8.40 -5.68 6.35
C VAL A 49 9.81 -6.24 6.26
N ASP A 50 10.10 -6.95 5.18
CA ASP A 50 11.41 -7.61 4.98
C ASP A 50 12.56 -6.61 4.89
N ASN A 51 12.31 -5.42 4.39
CA ASN A 51 13.28 -4.35 4.25
C ASN A 51 12.66 -3.02 4.69
N ILE A 52 13.22 -2.41 5.72
CA ILE A 52 12.71 -1.13 6.26
C ILE A 52 13.11 0.07 5.40
N SER A 53 14.07 -0.08 4.49
CA SER A 53 14.47 1.00 3.59
C SER A 53 13.31 1.41 2.67
N PRO A 54 12.85 2.68 2.69
CA PRO A 54 11.60 3.11 2.04
C PRO A 54 11.51 2.81 0.54
N TYR A 55 12.62 2.88 -0.17
CA TYR A 55 12.64 2.62 -1.62
C TYR A 55 12.74 1.13 -1.99
N HIS A 56 13.10 0.27 -1.02
CA HIS A 56 13.35 -1.15 -1.27
C HIS A 56 12.17 -2.05 -0.90
N ASN A 57 11.07 -1.47 -0.44
CA ASN A 57 9.81 -2.17 -0.25
C ASN A 57 8.65 -1.34 -0.82
N ASN A 58 7.53 -2.00 -1.12
CA ASN A 58 6.29 -1.36 -1.57
C ASN A 58 5.07 -1.87 -0.79
N MET A 59 5.30 -2.54 0.31
CA MET A 59 4.24 -3.00 1.21
C MET A 59 3.64 -1.84 1.97
N ARG A 60 2.35 -1.89 2.25
CA ARG A 60 1.66 -0.82 2.97
C ARG A 60 2.26 -0.59 4.37
N GLU A 61 2.67 -1.65 5.06
CA GLU A 61 3.33 -1.60 6.36
C GLU A 61 4.64 -0.82 6.29
N GLY A 62 5.44 -1.03 5.24
CA GLY A 62 6.66 -0.26 4.99
C GLY A 62 6.38 1.22 4.72
N VAL A 63 5.31 1.54 3.97
CA VAL A 63 4.88 2.93 3.73
C VAL A 63 4.45 3.62 5.03
N VAL A 64 3.75 2.90 5.94
CA VAL A 64 3.37 3.42 7.27
C VAL A 64 4.63 3.72 8.10
N LEU A 65 5.59 2.80 8.14
CA LEU A 65 6.85 3.00 8.86
C LEU A 65 7.68 4.14 8.24
N ALA A 66 7.69 4.26 6.90
CA ALA A 66 8.34 5.36 6.22
C ALA A 66 7.76 6.72 6.63
N ALA A 67 6.44 6.85 6.70
CA ALA A 67 5.77 8.07 7.14
C ALA A 67 6.02 8.43 8.61
N LEU A 68 6.46 7.48 9.44
CA LEU A 68 6.84 7.71 10.82
C LEU A 68 8.32 8.05 10.96
N GLY A 69 9.19 7.40 10.18
CA GLY A 69 10.64 7.50 10.32
C GLY A 69 11.31 8.56 9.47
N TRP A 70 10.67 9.02 8.41
CA TRP A 70 11.28 9.94 7.43
C TRP A 70 10.33 11.06 7.04
N ASP A 71 10.92 12.18 6.62
CA ASP A 71 10.21 13.24 5.93
C ASP A 71 10.53 13.25 4.43
N THR A 72 9.66 13.88 3.68
CA THR A 72 9.76 14.16 2.26
C THR A 72 10.05 15.65 2.01
N LEU A 73 10.46 16.00 0.79
CA LEU A 73 10.71 17.40 0.43
C LEU A 73 9.45 18.26 0.51
N ILE A 74 8.33 17.73 0.04
CA ILE A 74 7.01 18.36 0.04
C ILE A 74 6.11 17.57 0.99
N PHE A 75 5.18 18.23 1.64
CA PHE A 75 4.11 17.61 2.40
C PHE A 75 2.76 17.88 1.71
N ARG A 76 1.93 16.87 1.57
CA ARG A 76 0.54 17.03 1.13
C ARG A 76 -0.39 16.94 2.32
N ASP A 77 -1.10 18.03 2.57
CA ASP A 77 -2.17 18.06 3.56
C ASP A 77 -3.33 17.15 3.10
N VAL A 78 -3.65 16.15 3.90
CA VAL A 78 -4.65 15.13 3.51
C VAL A 78 -6.09 15.63 3.58
N ASP A 79 -6.34 16.65 4.39
CA ASP A 79 -7.67 17.19 4.60
C ASP A 79 -8.03 18.19 3.49
N THR A 80 -7.03 18.95 2.98
CA THR A 80 -7.23 20.02 1.97
C THR A 80 -6.67 19.66 0.60
N GLY A 81 -5.77 18.67 0.52
CA GLY A 81 -5.00 18.35 -0.70
C GLY A 81 -3.88 19.34 -1.02
N ALA A 82 -3.70 20.38 -0.23
CA ALA A 82 -2.69 21.43 -0.48
C ALA A 82 -1.27 20.93 -0.21
N TYR A 83 -0.33 21.35 -1.06
CA TYR A 83 1.09 21.14 -0.82
C TYR A 83 1.62 22.17 0.18
N LYS A 84 2.33 21.70 1.18
CA LYS A 84 2.95 22.50 2.25
C LYS A 84 4.46 22.22 2.32
N PRO A 85 5.24 23.16 2.90
CA PRO A 85 6.66 22.95 3.15
C PRO A 85 6.93 21.70 4.01
N GLY A 86 7.72 20.76 3.46
CA GLY A 86 8.33 19.64 4.19
C GLY A 86 9.80 19.94 4.51
N LEU A 87 10.72 19.11 4.02
CA LEU A 87 12.17 19.39 4.06
C LEU A 87 12.57 20.49 3.07
N ALA A 88 11.75 20.80 2.06
CA ALA A 88 11.85 22.00 1.26
C ALA A 88 10.88 23.07 1.77
N LEU A 89 11.37 24.31 1.97
CA LEU A 89 10.56 25.45 2.41
C LEU A 89 9.82 26.10 1.26
N THR A 90 10.47 26.17 0.09
CA THR A 90 9.90 26.77 -1.13
C THR A 90 10.32 25.96 -2.34
N TRP A 91 9.55 26.09 -3.41
CA TRP A 91 9.84 25.50 -4.71
C TRP A 91 9.42 26.43 -5.83
N LYS A 92 10.21 26.43 -6.91
CA LYS A 92 9.97 27.27 -8.09
C LYS A 92 10.34 26.51 -9.35
N TRP A 93 9.41 26.46 -10.29
CA TRP A 93 9.70 25.98 -11.63
C TRP A 93 10.50 27.03 -12.42
N GLU A 94 11.71 26.69 -12.85
CA GLU A 94 12.52 27.49 -13.78
C GLU A 94 12.12 27.21 -15.23
N SER A 95 11.70 25.96 -15.49
CA SER A 95 11.16 25.52 -16.78
C SER A 95 10.22 24.32 -16.53
N PRO A 96 9.49 23.82 -17.54
CA PRO A 96 8.68 22.60 -17.40
C PRO A 96 9.46 21.36 -16.94
N THR A 97 10.80 21.38 -17.05
CA THR A 97 11.68 20.26 -16.71
C THR A 97 12.74 20.60 -15.66
N ALA A 98 12.64 21.74 -15.00
CA ALA A 98 13.58 22.13 -13.95
C ALA A 98 12.84 22.75 -12.75
N LEU A 99 12.95 22.10 -11.59
CA LEU A 99 12.35 22.52 -10.33
C LEU A 99 13.45 22.85 -9.32
N VAL A 100 13.50 24.09 -8.86
CA VAL A 100 14.42 24.54 -7.79
C VAL A 100 13.71 24.46 -6.46
N LEU A 101 14.38 23.91 -5.46
CA LEU A 101 13.89 23.74 -4.08
C LEU A 101 14.86 24.39 -3.10
N THR A 102 14.35 25.31 -2.26
CA THR A 102 15.10 25.84 -1.12
C THR A 102 14.81 24.95 0.09
N LEU A 103 15.84 24.39 0.70
CA LEU A 103 15.73 23.41 1.76
C LEU A 103 15.64 24.05 3.14
N ARG A 104 15.04 23.33 4.09
CA ARG A 104 14.94 23.70 5.50
C ARG A 104 16.31 23.59 6.17
N GLN A 105 16.69 24.63 6.92
CA GLN A 105 17.89 24.63 7.74
C GLN A 105 17.59 24.14 9.17
N GLY A 106 18.61 23.63 9.86
CA GLY A 106 18.52 23.24 11.27
C GLY A 106 17.82 21.90 11.52
N VAL A 107 17.44 21.17 10.48
CA VAL A 107 16.93 19.78 10.61
C VAL A 107 18.11 18.84 10.84
N THR A 108 17.92 17.89 11.74
CA THR A 108 18.90 16.81 12.00
C THR A 108 18.26 15.44 11.77
N PHE A 109 19.04 14.53 11.26
CA PHE A 109 18.69 13.11 11.24
C PHE A 109 18.69 12.51 12.65
N HIS A 110 18.07 11.36 12.81
CA HIS A 110 17.95 10.66 14.11
C HIS A 110 19.29 10.31 14.76
N ASN A 111 20.37 10.21 13.98
CA ASN A 111 21.74 9.97 14.45
C ASN A 111 22.51 11.27 14.81
N GLY A 112 21.88 12.43 14.62
CA GLY A 112 22.46 13.75 14.91
C GLY A 112 23.14 14.45 13.73
N ASP A 113 23.27 13.78 12.57
CA ASP A 113 23.81 14.40 11.36
C ASP A 113 22.89 15.51 10.85
N LYS A 114 23.48 16.57 10.29
CA LYS A 114 22.71 17.68 9.70
C LYS A 114 22.14 17.28 8.35
N PHE A 115 20.89 17.64 8.10
CA PHE A 115 20.27 17.56 6.77
C PHE A 115 20.74 18.72 5.90
N THR A 116 21.19 18.44 4.67
CA THR A 116 21.66 19.41 3.68
C THR A 116 21.28 19.00 2.25
N ALA A 117 21.64 19.83 1.27
CA ALA A 117 21.49 19.52 -0.14
C ALA A 117 22.22 18.23 -0.58
N ASP A 118 23.33 17.89 0.08
CA ASP A 118 24.09 16.66 -0.23
C ASP A 118 23.26 15.39 -0.02
N ASP A 119 22.38 15.37 0.99
CA ASP A 119 21.49 14.23 1.27
C ASP A 119 20.42 14.07 0.17
N VAL A 120 19.88 15.19 -0.31
CA VAL A 120 18.90 15.19 -1.41
C VAL A 120 19.55 14.68 -2.70
N VAL A 121 20.71 15.23 -3.06
CA VAL A 121 21.48 14.81 -4.24
C VAL A 121 21.85 13.34 -4.14
N TYR A 122 22.36 12.91 -2.99
CA TYR A 122 22.72 11.51 -2.76
C TYR A 122 21.50 10.59 -2.92
N THR A 123 20.39 10.92 -2.26
CA THR A 123 19.17 10.11 -2.30
C THR A 123 18.72 9.87 -3.73
N PHE A 124 18.54 10.95 -4.49
CA PHE A 124 18.03 10.79 -5.86
C PHE A 124 19.05 10.15 -6.81
N ASN A 125 20.34 10.41 -6.66
CA ASN A 125 21.36 9.72 -7.46
C ASN A 125 21.37 8.20 -7.22
N VAL A 126 21.18 7.76 -5.97
CA VAL A 126 21.10 6.33 -5.64
C VAL A 126 19.85 5.69 -6.24
N VAL A 127 18.67 6.34 -6.10
CA VAL A 127 17.40 5.72 -6.48
C VAL A 127 17.07 5.84 -7.97
N THR A 128 17.67 6.80 -8.69
CA THR A 128 17.54 6.92 -10.15
C THR A 128 18.63 6.20 -10.92
N GLY A 129 19.72 5.81 -10.24
CA GLY A 129 20.86 5.13 -10.86
C GLY A 129 20.46 3.85 -11.62
N PRO A 130 21.27 3.45 -12.62
CA PRO A 130 20.97 2.29 -13.46
C PRO A 130 20.92 0.98 -12.65
N ASP A 131 21.74 0.88 -11.60
CA ASP A 131 21.84 -0.30 -10.74
C ASP A 131 20.90 -0.24 -9.52
N ALA A 132 20.07 0.78 -9.39
CA ALA A 132 19.15 0.92 -8.29
C ALA A 132 18.12 -0.21 -8.27
N LYS A 133 18.18 -1.04 -7.22
CA LYS A 133 17.25 -2.16 -6.99
C LYS A 133 16.04 -1.71 -6.16
N ILE A 134 15.39 -0.63 -6.57
CA ILE A 134 14.21 -0.11 -5.89
C ILE A 134 12.95 -0.87 -6.27
N ALA A 135 12.01 -0.97 -5.32
CA ALA A 135 10.79 -1.76 -5.50
C ALA A 135 9.84 -1.17 -6.57
N THR A 136 9.83 0.16 -6.74
CA THR A 136 8.93 0.86 -7.66
C THR A 136 9.66 2.00 -8.36
N ARG A 137 10.26 1.71 -9.51
CA ARG A 137 10.99 2.71 -10.31
C ARG A 137 10.12 3.88 -10.77
N GLN A 138 8.85 3.64 -11.05
CA GLN A 138 7.90 4.66 -11.46
C GLN A 138 7.83 5.87 -10.49
N ASN A 139 8.16 5.68 -9.22
CA ASN A 139 8.17 6.76 -8.25
C ASN A 139 9.30 7.78 -8.47
N THR A 140 10.34 7.41 -9.24
CA THR A 140 11.56 8.21 -9.41
C THR A 140 12.05 8.33 -10.86
N ASP A 141 11.55 7.52 -11.80
CA ASP A 141 12.02 7.45 -13.19
C ASP A 141 11.75 8.73 -14.02
N TRP A 142 10.90 9.61 -13.52
CA TRP A 142 10.64 10.92 -14.08
C TRP A 142 11.76 11.94 -13.77
N ILE A 143 12.62 11.66 -12.78
CA ILE A 143 13.77 12.48 -12.39
C ILE A 143 14.98 12.10 -13.24
N LYS A 144 15.60 13.09 -13.91
CA LYS A 144 16.82 12.90 -14.67
C LYS A 144 18.05 12.92 -13.77
N ASN A 145 18.19 13.95 -12.97
CA ASN A 145 19.24 14.12 -11.98
C ASN A 145 18.86 15.23 -10.98
N VAL A 146 19.61 15.33 -9.90
CA VAL A 146 19.52 16.43 -8.93
C VAL A 146 20.88 17.10 -8.78
N GLU A 147 20.91 18.43 -8.89
CA GLU A 147 22.11 19.25 -8.78
C GLU A 147 22.08 20.05 -7.48
N LYS A 148 23.22 20.07 -6.79
CA LYS A 148 23.43 20.98 -5.66
C LYS A 148 23.77 22.35 -6.21
N ILE A 149 22.95 23.36 -5.91
CA ILE A 149 23.23 24.77 -6.28
C ILE A 149 23.57 25.65 -5.08
N GLY A 150 23.37 25.15 -3.87
CA GLY A 150 23.77 25.75 -2.61
C GLY A 150 23.78 24.72 -1.49
N GLU A 151 24.24 25.11 -0.29
CA GLU A 151 24.24 24.20 0.87
C GLU A 151 22.81 23.73 1.24
N TYR A 152 21.81 24.61 0.98
CA TYR A 152 20.40 24.36 1.25
C TYR A 152 19.55 24.68 0.00
N GLU A 153 20.08 24.38 -1.18
CA GLU A 153 19.36 24.61 -2.42
C GLU A 153 19.74 23.54 -3.47
N VAL A 154 18.72 22.96 -4.09
CA VAL A 154 18.88 21.94 -5.13
C VAL A 154 18.03 22.25 -6.34
N ARG A 155 18.49 21.80 -7.52
CA ARG A 155 17.72 21.78 -8.76
C ARG A 155 17.42 20.33 -9.13
N LEU A 156 16.12 19.98 -9.25
CA LEU A 156 15.68 18.75 -9.85
C LEU A 156 15.50 18.96 -11.36
N ASN A 157 16.25 18.21 -12.15
CA ASN A 157 16.07 18.15 -13.59
C ASN A 157 15.24 16.92 -13.94
N LEU A 158 14.23 17.07 -14.79
CA LEU A 158 13.29 16.02 -15.18
C LEU A 158 13.58 15.49 -16.58
N ASN A 159 13.22 14.26 -16.86
CA ASN A 159 13.32 13.65 -18.19
C ASN A 159 12.35 14.27 -19.20
N ALA A 160 11.17 14.71 -18.73
CA ALA A 160 10.15 15.44 -19.46
C ALA A 160 9.32 16.26 -18.45
N ALA A 161 8.45 17.15 -18.94
CA ALA A 161 7.49 17.81 -18.07
C ALA A 161 6.68 16.77 -17.27
N PHE A 162 6.60 16.96 -15.95
CA PHE A 162 5.91 16.03 -15.06
C PHE A 162 5.09 16.81 -14.01
N PRO A 163 3.87 17.23 -14.35
CA PRO A 163 3.02 18.05 -13.48
C PRO A 163 2.70 17.41 -12.12
N ALA A 164 2.76 16.07 -12.02
CA ALA A 164 2.56 15.34 -10.76
C ALA A 164 3.78 15.36 -9.83
N ALA A 165 4.89 16.04 -10.19
CA ALA A 165 6.14 16.01 -9.42
C ALA A 165 5.95 16.32 -7.94
N LEU A 166 5.15 17.36 -7.59
CA LEU A 166 4.92 17.73 -6.19
C LEU A 166 4.21 16.62 -5.41
N GLU A 167 3.28 15.91 -6.04
CA GLU A 167 2.59 14.76 -5.43
C GLU A 167 3.56 13.61 -5.12
N TYR A 168 4.45 13.31 -6.07
CA TYR A 168 5.48 12.28 -5.85
C TYR A 168 6.53 12.71 -4.83
N LEU A 169 6.91 13.99 -4.81
CA LEU A 169 7.81 14.54 -3.79
C LEU A 169 7.17 14.64 -2.40
N ALA A 170 5.85 14.57 -2.31
CA ALA A 170 5.11 14.56 -1.04
C ALA A 170 4.77 13.15 -0.52
N GLY A 171 5.05 12.11 -1.28
CA GLY A 171 4.66 10.74 -0.97
C GLY A 171 5.85 9.77 -0.92
N PRO A 172 6.13 9.03 -2.01
CA PRO A 172 7.03 7.89 -1.98
C PRO A 172 8.53 8.26 -2.07
N THR A 173 8.92 9.50 -1.83
CA THR A 173 10.32 9.96 -2.00
C THR A 173 10.92 10.58 -0.73
N PRO A 174 11.01 9.83 0.39
CA PRO A 174 11.68 10.29 1.61
C PRO A 174 13.19 10.44 1.40
N ILE A 175 13.84 11.30 2.21
CA ILE A 175 15.25 11.61 2.06
C ILE A 175 16.11 10.76 2.99
N TYR A 176 17.17 10.17 2.45
CA TYR A 176 18.18 9.42 3.19
C TYR A 176 19.27 10.31 3.80
N PRO A 177 19.85 9.95 4.94
CA PRO A 177 21.14 10.51 5.41
C PRO A 177 22.25 9.96 4.51
N GLY A 178 22.70 10.75 3.53
CA GLY A 178 23.53 10.28 2.42
C GLY A 178 24.82 9.63 2.86
N ALA A 179 25.58 10.27 3.73
CA ALA A 179 26.85 9.74 4.25
C ALA A 179 26.67 8.43 5.05
N TYR A 180 25.62 8.36 5.87
CA TYR A 180 25.34 7.15 6.64
C TYR A 180 24.90 6.01 5.73
N PHE A 181 23.97 6.26 4.79
CA PHE A 181 23.50 5.23 3.86
C PHE A 181 24.64 4.71 2.97
N ALA A 182 25.52 5.59 2.48
CA ALA A 182 26.71 5.19 1.71
C ALA A 182 27.61 4.23 2.49
N LYS A 183 27.76 4.45 3.80
CA LYS A 183 28.59 3.64 4.68
C LYS A 183 28.00 2.25 4.95
N VAL A 184 26.69 2.16 5.18
CA VAL A 184 26.06 0.91 5.65
C VAL A 184 25.36 0.10 4.57
N GLY A 185 25.05 0.72 3.42
CA GLY A 185 24.30 0.12 2.33
C GLY A 185 22.86 -0.24 2.71
N VAL A 186 22.13 -0.84 1.76
CA VAL A 186 20.71 -1.19 1.93
C VAL A 186 20.46 -2.12 3.10
N GLU A 187 21.28 -3.17 3.26
CA GLU A 187 21.11 -4.16 4.34
C GLU A 187 21.41 -3.57 5.71
N GLY A 188 22.50 -2.82 5.85
CA GLY A 188 22.84 -2.14 7.10
C GLY A 188 21.80 -1.10 7.47
N PHE A 189 21.31 -0.35 6.49
CA PHE A 189 20.25 0.63 6.69
C PHE A 189 18.92 -0.02 7.11
N SER A 190 18.58 -1.17 6.56
CA SER A 190 17.38 -1.91 6.96
C SER A 190 17.44 -2.39 8.41
N LYS A 191 18.62 -2.72 8.94
CA LYS A 191 18.83 -3.15 10.33
C LYS A 191 18.87 -1.99 11.34
N ALA A 192 19.39 -0.84 10.92
CA ALA A 192 19.54 0.36 11.74
C ALA A 192 19.11 1.61 10.93
N PRO A 193 17.81 1.76 10.67
CA PRO A 193 17.32 2.85 9.83
C PRO A 193 17.42 4.20 10.53
N VAL A 194 17.78 5.22 9.75
CA VAL A 194 17.95 6.60 10.21
C VAL A 194 17.17 7.51 9.27
N GLY A 195 16.35 8.40 9.83
CA GLY A 195 15.58 9.39 9.09
C GLY A 195 15.49 10.71 9.82
N THR A 196 14.63 11.61 9.36
CA THR A 196 14.35 12.92 9.96
C THR A 196 13.00 12.97 10.66
N GLY A 197 12.18 11.93 10.51
CA GLY A 197 10.76 11.90 10.83
C GLY A 197 10.39 12.07 12.30
N PRO A 198 9.09 12.10 12.59
CA PRO A 198 8.56 12.33 13.94
C PRO A 198 8.88 11.21 14.94
N TYR A 199 9.23 10.02 14.47
CA TYR A 199 9.62 8.88 15.31
C TYR A 199 10.95 8.29 14.86
N LYS A 200 11.81 7.95 15.85
CA LYS A 200 13.06 7.20 15.64
C LYS A 200 12.79 5.72 15.74
N ILE A 201 13.21 4.94 14.76
CA ILE A 201 13.21 3.48 14.85
C ILE A 201 14.37 3.08 15.77
N THR A 202 14.05 2.36 16.83
CA THR A 202 15.02 1.92 17.85
C THR A 202 15.35 0.44 17.78
N ALA A 203 14.43 -0.37 17.23
CA ALA A 203 14.69 -1.79 16.99
C ALA A 203 13.91 -2.27 15.77
N VAL A 204 14.56 -3.07 14.94
CA VAL A 204 13.95 -3.90 13.90
C VAL A 204 14.09 -5.34 14.36
N ILE A 205 12.97 -6.03 14.61
CA ILE A 205 12.92 -7.35 15.23
C ILE A 205 12.36 -8.32 14.19
N PRO A 206 13.23 -9.08 13.47
CA PRO A 206 12.77 -9.98 12.40
C PRO A 206 11.70 -10.95 12.89
N GLY A 207 10.65 -11.14 12.09
CA GLY A 207 9.49 -11.99 12.39
C GLY A 207 8.54 -11.43 13.44
N GLN A 208 8.84 -10.32 14.11
CA GLN A 208 8.05 -9.77 15.22
C GLN A 208 7.55 -8.35 14.97
N GLY A 209 8.40 -7.44 14.45
CA GLY A 209 7.99 -6.06 14.20
C GLY A 209 9.09 -5.02 14.36
N VAL A 210 8.66 -3.79 14.68
CA VAL A 210 9.54 -2.60 14.76
C VAL A 210 9.15 -1.75 15.96
N ASP A 211 10.12 -1.29 16.71
CA ASP A 211 9.93 -0.39 17.84
C ASP A 211 10.40 1.02 17.49
N LEU A 212 9.57 2.01 17.85
CA LEU A 212 9.82 3.41 17.57
C LEU A 212 9.61 4.23 18.86
N VAL A 213 10.41 5.31 18.99
CA VAL A 213 10.22 6.30 20.04
C VAL A 213 10.06 7.68 19.43
N LYS A 214 9.33 8.52 20.12
CA LYS A 214 9.12 9.93 19.76
C LYS A 214 10.44 10.65 19.53
N ASN A 215 10.57 11.34 18.39
CA ASN A 215 11.69 12.22 18.11
C ASN A 215 11.49 13.57 18.82
N THR A 216 12.13 13.76 19.97
CA THR A 216 12.04 15.00 20.75
C THR A 216 12.75 16.20 20.10
N ALA A 217 13.64 15.95 19.12
CA ALA A 217 14.29 16.96 18.32
C ALA A 217 13.58 17.25 16.98
N TYR A 218 12.36 16.72 16.80
CA TYR A 218 11.60 16.97 15.58
C TYR A 218 11.29 18.45 15.42
N TYR A 219 11.50 19.00 14.21
CA TYR A 219 11.37 20.44 13.96
C TYR A 219 9.94 20.93 14.25
N LYS A 220 9.84 22.08 14.97
CA LYS A 220 8.60 22.52 15.62
C LYS A 220 7.46 22.85 14.65
N ASP A 221 7.79 23.36 13.46
CA ASP A 221 6.85 23.79 12.42
C ASP A 221 6.60 22.69 11.37
N ALA A 222 6.82 21.42 11.73
CA ALA A 222 6.55 20.29 10.86
C ALA A 222 5.06 20.26 10.43
N PRO A 223 4.77 20.15 9.13
CA PRO A 223 3.39 20.23 8.62
C PRO A 223 2.55 19.01 9.02
N SER A 224 3.18 17.89 9.34
CA SER A 224 2.53 16.70 9.90
C SER A 224 2.06 16.87 11.33
N GLY A 225 2.51 17.95 12.02
CA GLY A 225 2.33 18.20 13.44
C GLY A 225 3.38 17.48 14.30
N GLN A 226 3.33 17.77 15.60
CA GLN A 226 4.23 17.14 16.57
C GLN A 226 3.67 15.78 17.04
N PRO A 227 4.52 14.74 17.16
CA PRO A 227 4.09 13.44 17.69
C PRO A 227 3.62 13.57 19.14
N LYS A 228 2.48 12.98 19.45
CA LYS A 228 1.83 13.08 20.78
C LYS A 228 2.06 11.85 21.64
N ILE A 229 2.18 10.67 21.01
CA ILE A 229 2.40 9.39 21.70
C ILE A 229 3.90 9.17 21.83
N GLY A 230 4.36 8.71 23.00
CA GLY A 230 5.78 8.55 23.31
C GLY A 230 6.44 7.39 22.59
N LYS A 231 5.74 6.27 22.43
CA LYS A 231 6.27 5.07 21.77
C LYS A 231 5.25 4.48 20.79
N ILE A 232 5.73 3.93 19.71
CA ILE A 232 4.93 3.16 18.76
C ILE A 232 5.62 1.82 18.52
N ASN A 233 4.89 0.72 18.72
CA ASN A 233 5.37 -0.61 18.47
C ASN A 233 4.55 -1.25 17.36
N PHE A 234 5.16 -1.51 16.23
CA PHE A 234 4.57 -2.34 15.20
C PHE A 234 4.77 -3.82 15.54
N ARG A 235 3.70 -4.64 15.40
CA ARG A 235 3.75 -6.08 15.62
C ARG A 235 3.15 -6.84 14.45
N VAL A 236 3.82 -7.92 14.06
CA VAL A 236 3.35 -8.83 13.01
C VAL A 236 2.50 -9.91 13.64
N ILE A 237 1.21 -9.91 13.35
CA ILE A 237 0.26 -10.93 13.80
C ILE A 237 -0.54 -11.35 12.57
N ARG A 238 -0.18 -12.48 11.97
CA ARG A 238 -0.73 -12.91 10.66
C ARG A 238 -2.19 -13.31 10.74
N ASP A 239 -2.55 -13.99 11.81
CA ASP A 239 -3.90 -14.51 12.01
C ASP A 239 -4.87 -13.39 12.44
N PRO A 240 -6.00 -13.16 11.73
CA PRO A 240 -6.93 -12.09 12.03
C PRO A 240 -7.68 -12.29 13.34
N GLU A 241 -7.98 -13.52 13.73
CA GLU A 241 -8.64 -13.85 15.00
C GLU A 241 -7.69 -13.54 16.16
N ALA A 242 -6.41 -13.87 16.03
CA ALA A 242 -5.40 -13.53 17.03
C ALA A 242 -5.22 -12.01 17.18
N ARG A 243 -5.24 -11.24 16.06
CA ARG A 243 -5.20 -9.78 16.12
C ARG A 243 -6.39 -9.22 16.90
N THR A 244 -7.59 -9.70 16.58
CA THR A 244 -8.82 -9.30 17.26
C THR A 244 -8.77 -9.66 18.74
N ALA A 245 -8.35 -10.87 19.10
CA ALA A 245 -8.23 -11.29 20.50
C ALA A 245 -7.23 -10.43 21.28
N GLN A 246 -6.09 -10.07 20.68
CA GLN A 246 -5.11 -9.21 21.33
C GLN A 246 -5.59 -7.76 21.50
N LEU A 247 -6.40 -7.24 20.57
CA LEU A 247 -7.08 -5.96 20.76
C LEU A 247 -8.06 -6.03 21.94
N MET A 248 -8.86 -7.09 22.03
CA MET A 248 -9.86 -7.27 23.08
C MET A 248 -9.24 -7.42 24.48
N THR A 249 -8.03 -7.97 24.57
CA THR A 249 -7.29 -8.12 25.83
C THR A 249 -6.42 -6.90 26.19
N GLY A 250 -6.31 -5.91 25.27
CA GLY A 250 -5.46 -4.74 25.45
C GLY A 250 -3.97 -5.00 25.25
N ALA A 251 -3.59 -6.13 24.66
CA ALA A 251 -2.21 -6.41 24.26
C ALA A 251 -1.80 -5.62 22.99
N VAL A 252 -2.79 -5.22 22.19
CA VAL A 252 -2.67 -4.38 21.01
C VAL A 252 -3.70 -3.25 21.11
N ASP A 253 -3.35 -2.04 20.69
CA ASP A 253 -4.21 -0.86 20.76
C ASP A 253 -4.93 -0.58 19.44
N TRP A 254 -4.39 -1.04 18.29
CA TRP A 254 -4.90 -0.72 16.97
C TRP A 254 -4.62 -1.84 15.98
N ILE A 255 -5.64 -2.22 15.22
CA ILE A 255 -5.57 -3.19 14.11
C ILE A 255 -6.33 -2.66 12.89
N TRP A 256 -5.97 -3.13 11.72
CA TRP A 256 -6.67 -2.80 10.48
C TRP A 256 -6.94 -4.04 9.63
N ARG A 257 -7.66 -3.82 8.50
CA ARG A 257 -8.12 -4.92 7.63
C ARG A 257 -8.90 -5.96 8.42
N VAL A 258 -9.68 -5.46 9.39
CA VAL A 258 -10.58 -6.31 10.16
C VAL A 258 -11.63 -6.85 9.22
N PRO A 259 -11.90 -8.16 9.19
CA PRO A 259 -12.98 -8.73 8.41
C PRO A 259 -14.31 -8.02 8.70
N ALA A 260 -15.14 -7.83 7.66
CA ALA A 260 -16.34 -6.99 7.77
C ALA A 260 -17.30 -7.48 8.85
N ASP A 261 -17.45 -8.80 9.01
CA ASP A 261 -18.32 -9.40 10.04
C ASP A 261 -17.77 -9.19 11.46
N GLN A 262 -16.44 -9.29 11.63
CA GLN A 262 -15.78 -9.00 12.91
C GLN A 262 -15.90 -7.51 13.25
N ALA A 263 -15.67 -6.62 12.28
CA ALA A 263 -15.81 -5.18 12.46
C ALA A 263 -17.24 -4.81 12.90
N GLU A 264 -18.25 -5.43 12.29
CA GLU A 264 -19.64 -5.22 12.67
C GLU A 264 -19.93 -5.73 14.10
N SER A 265 -19.43 -6.89 14.48
CA SER A 265 -19.62 -7.45 15.82
C SER A 265 -18.93 -6.63 16.92
N MET A 266 -17.85 -5.92 16.59
CA MET A 266 -17.13 -5.05 17.52
C MET A 266 -17.78 -3.66 17.70
N LYS A 267 -18.67 -3.25 16.79
CA LYS A 267 -19.41 -1.99 16.94
C LYS A 267 -20.27 -2.03 18.21
N GLY A 268 -20.15 -1.00 19.01
CA GLY A 268 -20.88 -0.91 20.29
C GLY A 268 -20.21 -1.61 21.49
N MET A 269 -19.08 -2.26 21.31
CA MET A 269 -18.29 -2.75 22.45
C MET A 269 -17.67 -1.57 23.22
N PRO A 270 -17.73 -1.53 24.57
CA PRO A 270 -17.40 -0.33 25.33
C PRO A 270 -15.93 0.11 25.22
N ASN A 271 -15.01 -0.82 25.01
CA ASN A 271 -13.58 -0.56 25.01
C ASN A 271 -12.95 -0.53 23.61
N VAL A 272 -13.76 -0.65 22.54
CA VAL A 272 -13.30 -0.69 21.15
C VAL A 272 -14.04 0.36 20.34
N SER A 273 -13.30 1.07 19.52
CA SER A 273 -13.82 1.93 18.47
C SER A 273 -13.58 1.26 17.11
N VAL A 274 -14.56 1.30 16.23
CA VAL A 274 -14.46 0.77 14.86
C VAL A 274 -14.69 1.92 13.89
N LEU A 275 -13.78 2.09 12.94
CA LEU A 275 -13.95 2.97 11.79
C LEU A 275 -13.90 2.13 10.52
N SER A 276 -14.83 2.40 9.61
CA SER A 276 -14.84 1.80 8.28
C SER A 276 -14.88 2.92 7.26
N GLY A 277 -14.11 2.82 6.22
CA GLY A 277 -14.06 3.86 5.20
C GLY A 277 -13.63 3.34 3.83
N GLU A 278 -14.21 3.94 2.80
CA GLU A 278 -13.77 3.73 1.43
C GLU A 278 -12.33 4.20 1.26
N THR A 279 -11.59 3.50 0.41
CA THR A 279 -10.18 3.81 0.15
C THR A 279 -9.92 4.06 -1.34
N MET A 280 -8.78 4.69 -1.63
CA MET A 280 -8.31 4.92 -3.00
C MET A 280 -7.94 3.63 -3.75
N ARG A 281 -8.00 2.49 -3.09
CA ARG A 281 -7.75 1.20 -3.73
C ARG A 281 -8.94 0.80 -4.60
N VAL A 282 -8.65 0.52 -5.87
CA VAL A 282 -9.64 0.05 -6.85
C VAL A 282 -9.39 -1.42 -7.15
N GLY A 283 -10.43 -2.24 -7.08
CA GLY A 283 -10.46 -3.61 -7.57
C GLY A 283 -10.87 -3.64 -9.04
N PHE A 284 -10.16 -4.42 -9.85
CA PHE A 284 -10.39 -4.51 -11.29
C PHE A 284 -10.03 -5.87 -11.86
N LEU A 285 -10.67 -6.23 -12.98
CA LEU A 285 -10.20 -7.28 -13.89
C LEU A 285 -9.41 -6.64 -15.02
N THR A 286 -8.17 -7.10 -15.23
CA THR A 286 -7.50 -6.89 -16.51
C THR A 286 -8.05 -7.91 -17.51
N ILE A 287 -8.21 -7.51 -18.76
CA ILE A 287 -8.68 -8.36 -19.84
C ILE A 287 -7.59 -8.40 -20.91
N ASN A 288 -7.12 -9.58 -21.27
CA ASN A 288 -6.06 -9.73 -22.27
C ASN A 288 -6.61 -9.50 -23.69
N SER A 289 -6.61 -8.26 -24.12
CA SER A 289 -7.08 -7.87 -25.46
C SER A 289 -6.18 -8.31 -26.61
N ASN A 290 -4.96 -8.80 -26.33
CA ASN A 290 -3.98 -9.22 -27.34
C ASN A 290 -4.17 -10.70 -27.79
N GLY A 291 -4.84 -11.51 -27.01
CA GLY A 291 -5.26 -12.89 -27.24
C GLY A 291 -4.34 -13.74 -28.12
N THR A 292 -3.48 -14.55 -27.51
CA THR A 292 -2.52 -15.42 -28.23
C THR A 292 -2.76 -16.92 -28.03
N THR A 293 -3.60 -17.27 -27.05
CA THR A 293 -3.96 -18.66 -26.72
C THR A 293 -5.47 -18.87 -26.91
N PRO A 294 -5.96 -20.11 -27.03
CA PRO A 294 -7.40 -20.39 -27.14
C PRO A 294 -8.24 -19.74 -26.02
N GLU A 295 -7.71 -19.70 -24.79
CA GLU A 295 -8.38 -19.14 -23.61
C GLU A 295 -8.43 -17.60 -23.63
N THR A 296 -7.52 -16.96 -24.36
CA THR A 296 -7.39 -15.50 -24.44
C THR A 296 -7.92 -14.92 -25.75
N LEU A 297 -7.97 -15.74 -26.82
CA LEU A 297 -8.37 -15.31 -28.16
C LEU A 297 -9.74 -14.61 -28.22
N PRO A 298 -10.79 -15.05 -27.49
CA PRO A 298 -12.09 -14.38 -27.51
C PRO A 298 -12.04 -12.90 -27.13
N PHE A 299 -11.10 -12.52 -26.23
CA PHE A 299 -10.99 -11.14 -25.75
C PHE A 299 -10.41 -10.14 -26.77
N LYS A 300 -9.96 -10.58 -27.95
CA LYS A 300 -9.66 -9.66 -29.07
C LYS A 300 -10.87 -8.87 -29.51
N ASP A 301 -12.04 -9.49 -29.48
CA ASP A 301 -13.29 -8.82 -29.85
C ASP A 301 -13.74 -7.90 -28.72
N VAL A 302 -13.95 -6.62 -29.04
CA VAL A 302 -14.43 -5.62 -28.08
C VAL A 302 -15.79 -6.00 -27.49
N ARG A 303 -16.68 -6.65 -28.26
CA ARG A 303 -18.01 -7.09 -27.80
C ARG A 303 -17.88 -8.13 -26.69
N VAL A 304 -16.88 -9.02 -26.75
CA VAL A 304 -16.60 -9.99 -25.68
C VAL A 304 -16.13 -9.27 -24.42
N ARG A 305 -15.23 -8.27 -24.54
CA ARG A 305 -14.78 -7.48 -23.40
C ARG A 305 -15.92 -6.65 -22.78
N GLN A 306 -16.80 -6.11 -23.60
CA GLN A 306 -18.01 -5.42 -23.14
C GLN A 306 -18.96 -6.41 -22.43
N ALA A 307 -19.11 -7.63 -22.95
CA ALA A 307 -19.91 -8.67 -22.30
C ALA A 307 -19.38 -9.02 -20.92
N VAL A 308 -18.06 -9.15 -20.74
CA VAL A 308 -17.43 -9.30 -19.41
C VAL A 308 -17.82 -8.15 -18.49
N ASN A 309 -17.78 -6.92 -18.99
CA ASN A 309 -18.13 -5.73 -18.21
C ASN A 309 -19.62 -5.71 -17.79
N TYR A 310 -20.55 -6.09 -18.67
CA TYR A 310 -21.97 -6.21 -18.34
C TYR A 310 -22.30 -7.40 -17.44
N ALA A 311 -21.47 -8.46 -17.47
CA ALA A 311 -21.69 -9.66 -16.67
C ALA A 311 -21.40 -9.46 -15.18
N ILE A 312 -20.51 -8.56 -14.80
CA ILE A 312 -20.06 -8.39 -13.40
C ILE A 312 -21.03 -7.52 -12.61
N ASN A 313 -21.58 -8.08 -11.53
CA ASN A 313 -22.45 -7.36 -10.58
C ASN A 313 -21.63 -6.53 -9.60
N ARG A 314 -21.15 -5.36 -10.05
CA ARG A 314 -20.34 -4.44 -9.24
C ARG A 314 -21.02 -4.02 -7.93
N LYS A 315 -22.33 -3.74 -8.01
CA LYS A 315 -23.09 -3.34 -6.83
C LYS A 315 -23.21 -4.48 -5.83
N GLY A 316 -23.45 -5.69 -6.30
CA GLY A 316 -23.49 -6.88 -5.45
C GLY A 316 -22.13 -7.14 -4.76
N LEU A 317 -21.02 -7.00 -5.50
CA LEU A 317 -19.67 -7.11 -4.93
C LEU A 317 -19.42 -6.05 -3.85
N SER A 318 -19.72 -4.77 -4.14
CA SER A 318 -19.53 -3.66 -3.20
C SER A 318 -20.38 -3.81 -1.93
N ASP A 319 -21.67 -4.09 -2.07
CA ASP A 319 -22.61 -4.08 -0.95
C ASP A 319 -22.52 -5.32 -0.07
N SER A 320 -22.27 -6.49 -0.68
CA SER A 320 -22.37 -7.78 0.02
C SER A 320 -21.02 -8.34 0.47
N LEU A 321 -19.96 -8.10 -0.30
CA LEU A 321 -18.63 -8.66 -0.03
C LEU A 321 -17.66 -7.61 0.52
N VAL A 322 -17.44 -6.51 -0.20
CA VAL A 322 -16.48 -5.49 0.24
C VAL A 322 -17.02 -4.71 1.44
N ARG A 323 -18.28 -4.24 1.36
CA ARG A 323 -18.97 -3.46 2.42
C ARG A 323 -18.24 -2.16 2.79
N GLY A 324 -18.46 -1.64 4.00
CA GLY A 324 -17.68 -0.54 4.61
C GLY A 324 -17.64 0.78 3.84
N GLY A 325 -18.63 1.05 2.97
CA GLY A 325 -18.67 2.26 2.13
C GLY A 325 -18.09 2.10 0.73
N SER A 326 -17.67 0.88 0.35
CA SER A 326 -17.28 0.55 -1.03
C SER A 326 -18.31 1.02 -2.06
N GLN A 327 -17.84 1.50 -3.20
CA GLN A 327 -18.69 1.98 -4.31
C GLN A 327 -18.31 1.30 -5.62
N PRO A 328 -19.28 1.04 -6.53
CA PRO A 328 -18.98 0.65 -7.90
C PRO A 328 -18.10 1.67 -8.62
N VAL A 329 -17.07 1.18 -9.31
CA VAL A 329 -16.11 1.99 -10.09
C VAL A 329 -16.13 1.56 -11.54
N PHE A 330 -16.04 2.53 -12.47
CA PHE A 330 -16.11 2.30 -13.91
C PHE A 330 -14.87 2.79 -14.68
N ALA A 331 -13.89 3.37 -13.97
CA ALA A 331 -12.64 3.86 -14.52
C ALA A 331 -11.44 3.32 -13.73
N PRO A 332 -10.25 3.17 -14.36
CA PRO A 332 -9.03 2.76 -13.66
C PRO A 332 -8.40 3.94 -12.90
N CYS A 333 -9.16 4.54 -11.99
CA CYS A 333 -8.71 5.58 -11.07
C CYS A 333 -9.72 5.75 -9.94
N PHE A 334 -9.30 6.37 -8.84
CA PHE A 334 -10.19 6.72 -7.75
C PHE A 334 -10.70 8.16 -7.92
N ARG A 335 -12.00 8.38 -7.65
CA ARG A 335 -12.71 9.63 -7.99
C ARG A 335 -12.10 10.93 -7.47
N THR A 336 -11.29 10.89 -6.40
CA THR A 336 -10.62 12.09 -5.85
C THR A 336 -9.26 12.37 -6.48
N GLN A 337 -8.72 11.43 -7.27
CA GLN A 337 -7.43 11.64 -7.93
C GLN A 337 -7.54 12.73 -8.99
N LEU A 338 -6.58 13.64 -9.01
CA LEU A 338 -6.48 14.65 -10.07
C LEU A 338 -6.41 13.96 -11.43
N GLY A 339 -7.29 14.33 -12.35
CA GLY A 339 -7.37 13.72 -13.68
C GLY A 339 -8.30 12.49 -13.78
N CYS A 340 -8.90 12.02 -12.67
CA CYS A 340 -9.93 11.00 -12.72
C CYS A 340 -11.29 11.57 -13.18
N GLU A 341 -11.35 11.98 -14.42
CA GLU A 341 -12.52 12.63 -15.03
C GLU A 341 -13.43 11.58 -15.69
N THR A 342 -14.50 11.20 -15.01
CA THR A 342 -15.36 10.06 -15.41
C THR A 342 -16.63 10.43 -16.15
N SER A 343 -16.84 11.70 -16.49
CA SER A 343 -18.06 12.20 -17.14
C SER A 343 -18.34 11.57 -18.52
N LYS A 344 -17.28 11.20 -19.26
CA LYS A 344 -17.36 10.56 -20.58
C LYS A 344 -17.08 9.05 -20.56
N VAL A 345 -16.84 8.49 -19.39
CA VAL A 345 -16.56 7.05 -19.22
C VAL A 345 -17.84 6.25 -19.50
N VAL A 346 -17.73 5.23 -20.35
CA VAL A 346 -18.82 4.30 -20.60
C VAL A 346 -19.06 3.47 -19.34
N LYS A 347 -20.29 3.56 -18.81
CA LYS A 347 -20.71 2.75 -17.67
C LYS A 347 -21.37 1.47 -18.17
N TYR A 348 -20.96 0.34 -17.62
CA TYR A 348 -21.51 -0.98 -17.91
C TYR A 348 -22.34 -1.45 -16.69
N PRO A 349 -23.64 -1.14 -16.62
CA PRO A 349 -24.49 -1.66 -15.55
C PRO A 349 -24.58 -3.19 -15.66
N TYR A 350 -24.87 -3.85 -14.55
CA TYR A 350 -25.07 -5.30 -14.54
C TYR A 350 -26.27 -5.67 -15.43
N ASP A 351 -25.99 -6.34 -16.55
CA ASP A 351 -26.98 -6.77 -17.54
C ASP A 351 -26.54 -8.09 -18.20
N PRO A 352 -26.82 -9.24 -17.56
CA PRO A 352 -26.49 -10.54 -18.13
C PRO A 352 -27.16 -10.85 -19.47
N ALA A 353 -28.34 -10.25 -19.74
CA ALA A 353 -29.02 -10.47 -21.01
C ALA A 353 -28.26 -9.80 -22.16
N LYS A 354 -27.86 -8.54 -21.96
CA LYS A 354 -27.02 -7.82 -22.93
C LYS A 354 -25.66 -8.48 -23.11
N ALA A 355 -25.04 -8.98 -22.02
CA ALA A 355 -23.78 -9.72 -22.10
C ALA A 355 -23.91 -10.96 -23.00
N LYS A 356 -24.98 -11.75 -22.85
CA LYS A 356 -25.25 -12.91 -23.72
C LYS A 356 -25.46 -12.52 -25.17
N ALA A 357 -26.22 -11.44 -25.45
CA ALA A 357 -26.41 -10.93 -26.78
C ALA A 357 -25.10 -10.57 -27.47
N LEU A 358 -24.23 -9.80 -26.77
CA LEU A 358 -22.92 -9.42 -27.29
C LEU A 358 -22.00 -10.64 -27.54
N LEU A 359 -22.06 -11.66 -26.68
CA LEU A 359 -21.32 -12.91 -26.90
C LEU A 359 -21.82 -13.64 -28.14
N ALA A 360 -23.14 -13.71 -28.35
CA ALA A 360 -23.70 -14.34 -29.54
C ALA A 360 -23.32 -13.58 -30.82
N GLU A 361 -23.40 -12.25 -30.82
CA GLU A 361 -22.96 -11.38 -31.93
C GLU A 361 -21.45 -11.53 -32.23
N ALA A 362 -20.63 -11.81 -31.22
CA ALA A 362 -19.19 -12.06 -31.35
C ALA A 362 -18.86 -13.50 -31.78
N GLY A 363 -19.86 -14.37 -32.01
CA GLY A 363 -19.66 -15.75 -32.44
C GLY A 363 -19.57 -16.77 -31.29
N TYR A 364 -19.90 -16.38 -30.07
CA TYR A 364 -19.88 -17.24 -28.89
C TYR A 364 -21.27 -17.43 -28.24
N PRO A 365 -22.30 -17.88 -29.00
CA PRO A 365 -23.67 -18.00 -28.44
C PRO A 365 -23.78 -18.98 -27.28
N ASN A 366 -22.86 -19.96 -27.18
CA ASN A 366 -22.77 -20.93 -26.08
C ASN A 366 -21.67 -20.60 -25.06
N GLY A 367 -21.09 -19.39 -25.18
CA GLY A 367 -19.95 -18.98 -24.36
C GLY A 367 -18.64 -19.68 -24.75
N PHE A 368 -17.65 -19.60 -23.85
CA PHE A 368 -16.32 -20.18 -24.05
C PHE A 368 -15.64 -20.44 -22.71
N ASP A 369 -14.55 -21.23 -22.75
CA ASP A 369 -13.70 -21.52 -21.60
C ASP A 369 -12.54 -20.51 -21.52
N THR A 370 -12.18 -20.08 -20.32
CA THR A 370 -11.06 -19.18 -20.07
C THR A 370 -10.48 -19.38 -18.67
N ASP A 371 -9.42 -18.66 -18.33
CA ASP A 371 -8.82 -18.66 -17.00
C ASP A 371 -9.02 -17.29 -16.33
N LEU A 372 -9.34 -17.31 -15.01
CA LEU A 372 -9.32 -16.14 -14.15
C LEU A 372 -8.24 -16.34 -13.08
N TRP A 373 -7.26 -15.46 -13.07
CA TRP A 373 -6.18 -15.47 -12.09
C TRP A 373 -6.45 -14.47 -10.98
N ALA A 374 -6.21 -14.86 -9.72
CA ALA A 374 -6.40 -14.01 -8.56
C ALA A 374 -5.36 -14.32 -7.48
N TYR A 375 -5.08 -13.35 -6.60
CA TYR A 375 -4.09 -13.51 -5.52
C TYR A 375 -4.62 -13.08 -4.15
N ARG A 376 -5.79 -12.46 -4.12
CA ARG A 376 -6.38 -11.89 -2.90
C ARG A 376 -7.90 -12.02 -2.91
N GLU A 377 -8.50 -12.02 -1.74
CA GLU A 377 -9.95 -12.14 -1.51
C GLU A 377 -10.59 -13.19 -2.45
N ARG A 378 -10.33 -14.45 -2.15
CA ARG A 378 -10.79 -15.60 -2.96
C ARG A 378 -12.30 -15.54 -3.22
N GLU A 379 -13.07 -15.15 -2.22
CA GLU A 379 -14.53 -15.03 -2.29
C GLU A 379 -15.00 -13.99 -3.32
N TYR A 380 -14.23 -12.93 -3.54
CA TYR A 380 -14.54 -11.95 -4.59
C TYR A 380 -14.31 -12.55 -5.98
N ALA A 381 -13.20 -13.26 -6.14
CA ALA A 381 -12.88 -13.94 -7.40
C ALA A 381 -13.92 -15.02 -7.73
N GLU A 382 -14.36 -15.80 -6.74
CA GLU A 382 -15.40 -16.83 -6.90
C GLU A 382 -16.76 -16.22 -7.28
N ALA A 383 -17.13 -15.07 -6.69
CA ALA A 383 -18.34 -14.35 -7.08
C ALA A 383 -18.30 -13.87 -8.55
N MET A 384 -17.13 -13.36 -9.00
CA MET A 384 -16.93 -12.97 -10.41
C MET A 384 -17.01 -14.19 -11.35
N VAL A 385 -16.41 -15.32 -10.99
CA VAL A 385 -16.56 -16.58 -11.75
C VAL A 385 -18.04 -16.98 -11.86
N GLY A 386 -18.79 -16.84 -10.75
CA GLY A 386 -20.22 -17.08 -10.72
C GLY A 386 -21.01 -16.16 -11.69
N ASP A 387 -20.69 -14.89 -11.71
CA ASP A 387 -21.31 -13.91 -12.61
C ASP A 387 -20.98 -14.19 -14.08
N LEU A 388 -19.73 -14.48 -14.40
CA LEU A 388 -19.28 -14.84 -15.75
C LEU A 388 -19.98 -16.12 -16.26
N ARG A 389 -20.15 -17.12 -15.37
CA ARG A 389 -20.84 -18.38 -15.71
C ARG A 389 -22.31 -18.17 -16.11
N LYS A 390 -23.01 -17.20 -15.50
CA LYS A 390 -24.40 -16.86 -15.83
C LYS A 390 -24.59 -16.46 -17.29
N VAL A 391 -23.52 -15.94 -17.92
CA VAL A 391 -23.54 -15.51 -19.31
C VAL A 391 -22.83 -16.48 -20.27
N GLY A 392 -22.34 -17.63 -19.77
CA GLY A 392 -21.69 -18.66 -20.57
C GLY A 392 -20.17 -18.58 -20.62
N ILE A 393 -19.54 -17.61 -19.95
CA ILE A 393 -18.08 -17.57 -19.81
C ILE A 393 -17.67 -18.48 -18.65
N ARG A 394 -17.03 -19.60 -18.98
CA ARG A 394 -16.61 -20.64 -18.01
C ARG A 394 -15.16 -20.38 -17.58
N ALA A 395 -15.00 -19.47 -16.64
CA ALA A 395 -13.67 -19.11 -16.11
C ALA A 395 -13.22 -20.14 -15.04
N ARG A 396 -12.04 -20.74 -15.23
CA ARG A 396 -11.38 -21.55 -14.22
C ARG A 396 -10.55 -20.63 -13.32
N LEU A 397 -10.82 -20.66 -12.00
CA LEU A 397 -10.10 -19.84 -11.02
C LEU A 397 -8.73 -20.45 -10.69
N HIS A 398 -7.67 -19.66 -10.90
CA HIS A 398 -6.31 -19.88 -10.42
C HIS A 398 -6.01 -18.92 -9.28
N PHE A 399 -6.06 -19.41 -8.05
CA PHE A 399 -5.74 -18.61 -6.87
C PHE A 399 -4.30 -18.85 -6.45
N VAL A 400 -3.43 -17.84 -6.66
CA VAL A 400 -1.96 -17.97 -6.56
C VAL A 400 -1.36 -16.82 -5.76
N GLN A 401 -0.07 -16.89 -5.48
CA GLN A 401 0.67 -15.75 -4.90
C GLN A 401 0.87 -14.63 -5.93
N TYR A 402 0.94 -13.37 -5.46
CA TYR A 402 1.06 -12.19 -6.33
C TYR A 402 2.19 -12.27 -7.39
N PRO A 403 3.42 -12.74 -7.07
CA PRO A 403 4.45 -12.88 -8.10
C PRO A 403 4.08 -13.83 -9.24
N ALA A 404 3.40 -14.94 -8.93
CA ALA A 404 2.93 -15.89 -9.93
C ALA A 404 1.84 -15.29 -10.82
N LEU A 405 0.83 -14.62 -10.21
CA LEU A 405 -0.19 -13.88 -10.97
C LEU A 405 0.44 -12.86 -11.91
N ARG A 406 1.39 -12.09 -11.40
CA ARG A 406 2.07 -11.04 -12.19
C ARG A 406 2.84 -11.61 -13.37
N ASN A 407 3.50 -12.76 -13.20
CA ASN A 407 4.19 -13.46 -14.28
C ASN A 407 3.21 -13.95 -15.36
N GLU A 408 2.08 -14.54 -14.98
CA GLU A 408 1.05 -15.00 -15.92
C GLU A 408 0.40 -13.84 -16.69
N THR A 409 0.13 -12.74 -15.99
CA THR A 409 -0.44 -11.53 -16.59
C THR A 409 0.53 -10.89 -17.59
N ARG A 410 1.79 -10.69 -17.19
CA ARG A 410 2.84 -10.07 -18.03
C ARG A 410 3.22 -10.92 -19.24
N SER A 411 3.16 -12.24 -19.12
CA SER A 411 3.43 -13.16 -20.23
C SER A 411 2.29 -13.28 -21.23
N GLY A 412 1.12 -12.66 -20.94
CA GLY A 412 -0.07 -12.72 -21.79
C GLY A 412 -0.81 -14.05 -21.74
N ARG A 413 -0.51 -14.94 -20.78
CA ARG A 413 -1.23 -16.21 -20.60
C ARG A 413 -2.52 -16.05 -19.82
N ALA A 414 -2.60 -15.11 -18.89
CA ALA A 414 -3.83 -14.84 -18.17
C ALA A 414 -4.88 -14.18 -19.08
N GLY A 415 -6.03 -14.82 -19.27
CA GLY A 415 -7.16 -14.24 -20.00
C GLY A 415 -7.82 -13.12 -19.22
N LEU A 416 -8.14 -13.42 -17.97
CA LEU A 416 -8.67 -12.48 -16.97
C LEU A 416 -7.78 -12.51 -15.72
N SER A 417 -7.55 -11.35 -15.10
CA SER A 417 -6.75 -11.25 -13.89
C SER A 417 -7.40 -10.27 -12.90
N PHE A 418 -7.83 -10.80 -11.74
CA PHE A 418 -8.34 -9.97 -10.66
C PHE A 418 -7.20 -9.38 -9.85
N GLN A 419 -7.16 -8.06 -9.83
CA GLN A 419 -6.12 -7.29 -9.17
C GLN A 419 -6.71 -6.11 -8.40
N ALA A 420 -5.89 -5.48 -7.57
CA ALA A 420 -6.22 -4.24 -6.90
C ALA A 420 -4.99 -3.33 -6.80
N TRP A 421 -5.21 -2.04 -6.89
CA TRP A 421 -4.16 -1.04 -6.81
C TRP A 421 -4.60 0.17 -5.98
N GLY A 422 -3.76 0.64 -5.07
CA GLY A 422 -3.99 1.81 -4.22
C GLY A 422 -3.09 3.00 -4.56
N SER A 423 -2.50 3.04 -5.76
CA SER A 423 -1.72 4.17 -6.32
C SER A 423 -0.59 4.68 -5.40
N PHE A 424 -0.08 3.87 -4.45
CA PHE A 424 0.84 4.32 -3.39
C PHE A 424 0.34 5.54 -2.60
N SER A 425 -0.98 5.73 -2.50
CA SER A 425 -1.61 6.92 -1.90
C SER A 425 -1.38 8.23 -2.68
N ILE A 426 -0.91 8.13 -3.92
CA ILE A 426 -0.73 9.26 -4.84
C ILE A 426 -2.09 9.73 -5.35
N ASN A 427 -2.41 11.00 -5.10
CA ASN A 427 -3.71 11.57 -5.47
C ASN A 427 -3.72 12.14 -6.91
N ASP A 428 -3.14 11.40 -7.83
CA ASP A 428 -3.05 11.75 -9.25
C ASP A 428 -3.30 10.52 -10.12
N ALA A 429 -4.05 10.69 -11.21
CA ALA A 429 -4.40 9.60 -12.11
C ALA A 429 -3.18 8.96 -12.79
N SER A 430 -2.06 9.69 -12.94
CA SER A 430 -0.82 9.15 -13.48
C SER A 430 -0.33 7.91 -12.76
N ALA A 431 -0.53 7.84 -11.44
CA ALA A 431 -0.12 6.69 -10.64
C ALA A 431 -0.91 5.41 -10.98
N PHE A 432 -2.09 5.54 -11.53
CA PHE A 432 -2.92 4.41 -11.96
C PHE A 432 -2.83 4.21 -13.48
N VAL A 433 -3.23 5.22 -14.24
CA VAL A 433 -3.33 5.15 -15.70
C VAL A 433 -1.94 5.04 -16.33
N GLY A 434 -0.96 5.79 -15.84
CA GLY A 434 0.44 5.72 -16.30
C GLY A 434 1.11 4.38 -16.03
N ASN A 435 0.75 3.69 -14.93
CA ASN A 435 1.31 2.38 -14.63
C ASN A 435 0.81 1.28 -15.59
N TYR A 436 -0.44 1.36 -16.02
CA TYR A 436 -1.11 0.24 -16.69
C TYR A 436 -1.48 0.50 -18.17
N PHE A 437 -1.32 1.72 -18.68
CA PHE A 437 -1.72 2.08 -20.04
C PHE A 437 -0.68 2.92 -20.79
N LYS A 438 0.60 2.76 -20.44
CA LYS A 438 1.71 3.54 -21.02
C LYS A 438 2.81 2.67 -21.61
N GLY A 439 2.50 1.41 -21.93
CA GLY A 439 3.40 0.46 -22.56
C GLY A 439 4.40 -0.24 -21.63
N GLY A 440 4.32 0.00 -20.32
CA GLY A 440 5.15 -0.66 -19.31
C GLY A 440 4.90 -2.17 -19.20
N ALA A 441 5.64 -2.83 -18.31
CA ALA A 441 5.55 -4.29 -18.15
C ALA A 441 4.18 -4.75 -17.62
N ASP A 442 3.45 -3.90 -16.88
CA ASP A 442 2.13 -4.19 -16.36
C ASP A 442 0.99 -3.72 -17.28
N ASP A 443 1.31 -3.09 -18.42
CA ASP A 443 0.36 -2.77 -19.47
C ASP A 443 0.11 -4.02 -20.33
N THR A 444 -1.02 -4.69 -20.08
CA THR A 444 -1.44 -5.88 -20.81
C THR A 444 -2.17 -5.55 -22.12
N VAL A 445 -2.50 -4.29 -22.34
CA VAL A 445 -3.27 -3.82 -23.49
C VAL A 445 -2.35 -3.37 -24.61
N LYS A 446 -1.37 -2.52 -24.29
CA LYS A 446 -0.41 -1.92 -25.24
C LYS A 446 -1.07 -1.30 -26.47
N ASP A 447 -2.21 -0.64 -26.27
CA ASP A 447 -2.93 0.08 -27.33
C ASP A 447 -2.19 1.40 -27.64
N PRO A 448 -1.62 1.57 -28.87
CA PRO A 448 -0.79 2.72 -29.16
C PRO A 448 -1.49 4.06 -28.96
N GLN A 449 -2.77 4.13 -29.30
CA GLN A 449 -3.56 5.34 -29.18
C GLN A 449 -3.83 5.72 -27.71
N THR A 450 -4.12 4.72 -26.86
CA THR A 450 -4.27 4.95 -25.40
C THR A 450 -2.94 5.37 -24.80
N MET A 451 -1.83 4.72 -25.18
CA MET A 451 -0.49 5.06 -24.69
C MET A 451 -0.13 6.52 -25.03
N GLU A 452 -0.40 6.97 -26.25
CA GLU A 452 -0.18 8.36 -26.68
C GLU A 452 -1.04 9.34 -25.85
N MET A 453 -2.35 9.07 -25.69
CA MET A 453 -3.24 9.91 -24.90
C MET A 453 -2.78 10.05 -23.46
N VAL A 454 -2.35 8.95 -22.83
CA VAL A 454 -1.84 8.93 -21.45
C VAL A 454 -0.52 9.71 -21.36
N GLN A 455 0.40 9.52 -22.32
CA GLN A 455 1.66 10.25 -22.36
C GLN A 455 1.43 11.76 -22.47
N ILE A 456 0.51 12.20 -23.31
CA ILE A 456 0.13 13.62 -23.43
C ILE A 456 -0.44 14.13 -22.12
N ALA A 457 -1.37 13.39 -21.49
CA ALA A 457 -1.96 13.78 -20.22
C ALA A 457 -0.90 13.88 -19.10
N ASP A 458 0.04 12.93 -19.04
CA ASP A 458 1.10 12.92 -18.04
C ASP A 458 2.05 14.13 -18.13
N THR A 459 2.23 14.71 -19.33
CA THR A 459 3.18 15.80 -19.59
C THR A 459 2.51 17.17 -19.76
N THR A 460 1.19 17.25 -19.81
CA THR A 460 0.44 18.51 -19.94
C THR A 460 0.48 19.29 -18.62
N VAL A 461 1.05 20.49 -18.64
CA VAL A 461 1.28 21.32 -17.43
C VAL A 461 0.02 22.05 -16.97
N ASP A 462 -0.79 22.57 -17.90
CA ASP A 462 -2.07 23.21 -17.55
C ASP A 462 -3.03 22.18 -16.96
N VAL A 463 -3.54 22.46 -15.76
CA VAL A 463 -4.37 21.52 -14.98
C VAL A 463 -5.69 21.21 -15.68
N ALA A 464 -6.33 22.21 -16.30
CA ALA A 464 -7.63 22.03 -16.95
C ALA A 464 -7.46 21.22 -18.25
N GLU A 465 -6.45 21.54 -19.04
CA GLU A 465 -6.10 20.78 -20.23
C GLU A 465 -5.68 19.34 -19.86
N ARG A 466 -4.86 19.14 -18.85
CA ARG A 466 -4.44 17.84 -18.35
C ARG A 466 -5.62 16.96 -17.95
N LYS A 467 -6.59 17.49 -17.22
CA LYS A 467 -7.85 16.81 -16.90
C LYS A 467 -8.62 16.41 -18.15
N ALA A 468 -8.72 17.30 -19.14
CA ALA A 468 -9.37 16.99 -20.41
C ALA A 468 -8.68 15.87 -21.19
N LYS A 469 -7.33 15.81 -21.17
CA LYS A 469 -6.56 14.73 -21.81
C LYS A 469 -6.78 13.39 -21.11
N TYR A 470 -6.77 13.37 -19.77
CA TYR A 470 -7.13 12.15 -19.03
C TYR A 470 -8.58 11.70 -19.31
N ALA A 471 -9.53 12.65 -19.40
CA ALA A 471 -10.91 12.31 -19.75
C ALA A 471 -11.00 11.56 -21.10
N GLN A 472 -10.21 11.99 -22.10
CA GLN A 472 -10.12 11.31 -23.41
C GLN A 472 -9.52 9.90 -23.28
N ALA A 473 -8.42 9.75 -22.54
CA ALA A 473 -7.81 8.43 -22.31
C ALA A 473 -8.79 7.48 -21.57
N LEU A 474 -9.43 7.94 -20.50
CA LEU A 474 -10.41 7.14 -19.73
C LEU A 474 -11.65 6.78 -20.55
N GLN A 475 -12.13 7.70 -21.41
CA GLN A 475 -13.21 7.43 -22.34
C GLN A 475 -12.82 6.27 -23.26
N ARG A 476 -11.66 6.33 -23.93
CA ARG A 476 -11.18 5.27 -24.83
C ARG A 476 -11.00 3.94 -24.10
N ILE A 477 -10.37 3.94 -22.92
CA ILE A 477 -10.20 2.72 -22.11
C ILE A 477 -11.53 2.04 -21.84
N SER A 478 -12.57 2.83 -21.52
CA SER A 478 -13.90 2.31 -21.26
C SER A 478 -14.65 1.88 -22.54
N GLU A 479 -14.59 2.64 -23.64
CA GLU A 479 -15.19 2.30 -24.93
C GLU A 479 -14.64 0.98 -25.48
N GLN A 480 -13.34 0.79 -25.38
CA GLN A 480 -12.64 -0.43 -25.77
C GLN A 480 -12.78 -1.56 -24.76
N ALA A 481 -13.37 -1.28 -23.59
CA ALA A 481 -13.53 -2.23 -22.49
C ALA A 481 -12.23 -2.99 -22.17
N PHE A 482 -11.08 -2.30 -22.16
CA PHE A 482 -9.78 -2.93 -21.92
C PHE A 482 -9.67 -3.54 -20.53
N TRP A 483 -10.38 -2.96 -19.57
CA TRP A 483 -10.49 -3.43 -18.19
C TRP A 483 -11.95 -3.51 -17.78
N ALA A 484 -12.22 -4.26 -16.73
CA ALA A 484 -13.44 -4.13 -15.95
C ALA A 484 -13.08 -3.59 -14.55
N PRO A 485 -12.99 -2.25 -14.36
CA PRO A 485 -12.96 -1.66 -13.03
C PRO A 485 -14.23 -2.04 -12.28
N MET A 486 -14.14 -2.40 -11.00
CA MET A 486 -15.28 -3.01 -10.31
C MET A 486 -15.76 -2.21 -9.11
N PHE A 487 -14.90 -2.01 -8.14
CA PHE A 487 -15.26 -1.35 -6.88
C PHE A 487 -14.06 -0.67 -6.23
N SER A 488 -14.33 0.34 -5.43
CA SER A 488 -13.36 0.83 -4.45
C SER A 488 -13.32 -0.11 -3.25
N TYR A 489 -12.13 -0.34 -2.70
CA TYR A 489 -12.02 -1.06 -1.44
C TYR A 489 -12.49 -0.20 -0.27
N SER A 490 -12.84 -0.87 0.81
CA SER A 490 -12.94 -0.27 2.12
C SER A 490 -11.95 -0.93 3.09
N THR A 491 -11.56 -0.21 4.11
CA THR A 491 -10.73 -0.75 5.19
C THR A 491 -11.44 -0.54 6.51
N ASN A 492 -11.51 -1.62 7.30
CA ASN A 492 -12.02 -1.56 8.67
C ASN A 492 -10.84 -1.46 9.63
N TYR A 493 -10.89 -0.47 10.50
CA TYR A 493 -9.96 -0.23 11.58
C TYR A 493 -10.67 -0.52 12.90
N ALA A 494 -10.02 -1.24 13.81
CA ALA A 494 -10.51 -1.37 15.18
C ALA A 494 -9.38 -0.99 16.15
N PHE A 495 -9.73 -0.24 17.19
CA PHE A 495 -8.74 0.29 18.13
C PHE A 495 -9.36 0.56 19.49
N THR A 496 -8.52 0.64 20.52
CA THR A 496 -8.96 0.96 21.87
C THR A 496 -9.72 2.29 21.91
N SER A 497 -10.81 2.34 22.66
CA SER A 497 -11.64 3.55 22.77
C SER A 497 -10.90 4.75 23.37
N ASP A 498 -9.78 4.54 24.09
CA ASP A 498 -8.90 5.58 24.62
C ASP A 498 -8.03 6.28 23.56
N LEU A 499 -7.93 5.71 22.38
CA LEU A 499 -7.17 6.30 21.28
C LEU A 499 -8.05 7.24 20.46
N LYS A 500 -7.55 8.43 20.15
CA LYS A 500 -8.07 9.31 19.12
C LYS A 500 -7.31 9.02 17.81
N PHE A 501 -8.01 8.53 16.80
CA PHE A 501 -7.46 8.17 15.50
C PHE A 501 -8.43 8.57 14.38
N ASP A 502 -7.88 9.00 13.24
CA ASP A 502 -8.61 9.36 12.01
C ASP A 502 -8.22 8.41 10.87
N ALA A 503 -9.21 7.80 10.23
CA ALA A 503 -9.00 7.05 8.99
C ALA A 503 -8.99 7.99 7.78
N GLN A 504 -8.06 7.76 6.85
CA GLN A 504 -7.94 8.54 5.62
C GLN A 504 -8.16 7.67 4.38
N PRO A 505 -8.75 8.21 3.29
CA PRO A 505 -9.02 7.42 2.07
C PRO A 505 -7.76 6.87 1.39
N ASP A 506 -6.60 7.46 1.61
CA ASP A 506 -5.34 7.00 1.03
C ASP A 506 -4.75 5.74 1.70
N GLU A 507 -5.46 5.12 2.63
CA GLU A 507 -5.06 3.92 3.39
C GLU A 507 -3.76 4.11 4.20
N LEU A 508 -3.37 5.33 4.53
CA LEU A 508 -2.16 5.59 5.30
C LEU A 508 -2.52 6.01 6.72
N PRO A 509 -2.40 5.13 7.73
CA PRO A 509 -2.58 5.49 9.12
C PRO A 509 -1.55 6.53 9.55
N ARG A 510 -2.02 7.71 9.95
CA ARG A 510 -1.14 8.82 10.39
C ARG A 510 -1.05 8.86 11.90
N PHE A 511 -0.27 7.95 12.47
CA PHE A 511 -0.10 7.87 13.92
C PHE A 511 0.55 9.10 14.54
N VAL A 512 1.23 9.95 13.76
CA VAL A 512 1.69 11.28 14.23
C VAL A 512 0.52 12.17 14.68
N ARG A 513 -0.67 12.01 14.08
CA ARG A 513 -1.91 12.73 14.46
C ARG A 513 -2.63 12.07 15.63
N ALA A 514 -2.36 10.79 15.89
CA ALA A 514 -3.01 10.05 16.96
C ALA A 514 -2.63 10.58 18.34
N SER A 515 -3.54 10.43 19.31
CA SER A 515 -3.30 10.83 20.70
C SER A 515 -4.18 10.01 21.64
N TRP A 516 -3.74 9.87 22.87
CA TRP A 516 -4.60 9.38 23.94
C TRP A 516 -5.66 10.44 24.29
N LYS A 517 -6.87 9.99 24.62
CA LYS A 517 -8.00 10.84 25.11
C LYS A 517 -7.80 11.24 26.55
#